data_5f8e9c500bca2cafbde28e06beb4957d
#
_entry.id   5f8e9c500bca2cafbde28e06beb4957d
#
_cell.length_a   1.000
_cell.length_b   1.000
_cell.length_c   1.000
_cell.angle_alpha   90.00
_cell.angle_beta   90.00
_cell.angle_gamma   90.00
#
_symmetry.space_group_name_H-M   'P 1'
#
loop_
_entity.id
_entity.type
_entity.pdbx_description
1 polymer ?
#
loop_
_entity_poly.entity_id
_entity_poly.type
_entity_poly.pdbx_seq_one_letter_code
_entity_poly.pdbx_strand_id
1 'polypeptide(L)'
;MSIIDEHRATIVSHSSRVQVLVTSFGYLHLHAAPPPAAVLVDVREHLRDPHTDPAFRALTGHDVAVMERVLSTPGAGALIDAVVAAAAALLPAACRAGRLVRVAVGCAGGRHRSVVIADAVAARLALWGAEAEHWHLHKPVVTR
;
A
#
# COMPACT_ATOMS: atom_id res chain seq x y z
N MET A 1 -14.33 38.82 -2.34
CA MET A 1 -13.74 37.51 -2.68
C MET A 1 -14.23 37.15 -4.07
N SER A 2 -13.31 36.87 -4.97
CA SER A 2 -13.68 36.54 -6.36
C SER A 2 -14.09 35.09 -6.45
N ILE A 3 -14.96 34.76 -7.41
CA ILE A 3 -15.40 33.39 -7.70
C ILE A 3 -14.22 32.44 -7.94
N ILE A 4 -13.09 32.99 -8.43
CA ILE A 4 -11.86 32.25 -8.69
C ILE A 4 -11.21 31.75 -7.39
N ASP A 5 -11.29 32.53 -6.33
CA ASP A 5 -10.69 32.17 -5.04
C ASP A 5 -11.49 31.07 -4.33
N GLU A 6 -12.80 31.09 -4.45
CA GLU A 6 -13.66 30.02 -3.89
C GLU A 6 -13.43 28.67 -4.60
N HIS A 7 -13.30 28.70 -5.93
CA HIS A 7 -12.99 27.50 -6.70
C HIS A 7 -11.63 26.93 -6.35
N ARG A 8 -10.63 27.80 -6.17
CA ARG A 8 -9.28 27.38 -5.82
C ARG A 8 -9.22 26.76 -4.41
N ALA A 9 -9.92 27.35 -3.45
CA ALA A 9 -10.02 26.80 -2.10
C ALA A 9 -10.71 25.43 -2.09
N THR A 10 -11.76 25.26 -2.88
CA THR A 10 -12.49 23.99 -2.99
C THR A 10 -11.62 22.89 -3.63
N ILE A 11 -10.83 23.22 -4.65
CA ILE A 11 -9.90 22.27 -5.30
C ILE A 11 -8.80 21.86 -4.31
N VAL A 12 -8.21 22.77 -3.58
CA VAL A 12 -7.17 22.48 -2.58
C VAL A 12 -7.74 21.60 -1.46
N SER A 13 -8.94 21.89 -0.99
CA SER A 13 -9.61 21.07 0.02
C SER A 13 -9.88 19.63 -0.47
N HIS A 14 -10.28 19.45 -1.74
CA HIS A 14 -10.50 18.13 -2.32
C HIS A 14 -9.18 17.35 -2.50
N SER A 15 -8.10 18.00 -2.92
CA SER A 15 -6.81 17.35 -3.14
C SER A 15 -6.10 16.93 -1.85
N SER A 16 -6.45 17.54 -0.70
CA SER A 16 -5.91 17.17 0.61
C SER A 16 -6.65 16.02 1.28
N ARG A 17 -7.80 15.60 0.73
CA ARG A 17 -8.62 14.53 1.30
C ARG A 17 -8.09 13.16 0.88
N VAL A 18 -7.88 12.28 1.86
CA VAL A 18 -7.54 10.89 1.58
C VAL A 18 -8.72 10.20 0.90
N GLN A 19 -8.48 9.62 -0.26
CA GLN A 19 -9.48 8.87 -1.04
C GLN A 19 -9.10 7.41 -1.22
N VAL A 20 -7.82 7.07 -1.06
CA VAL A 20 -7.31 5.71 -1.12
C VAL A 20 -6.47 5.44 0.11
N LEU A 21 -6.75 4.36 0.80
CA LEU A 21 -5.95 3.88 1.92
C LEU A 21 -5.35 2.53 1.56
N VAL A 22 -4.02 2.46 1.54
CA VAL A 22 -3.28 1.23 1.24
C VAL A 22 -2.65 0.72 2.53
N THR A 23 -3.13 -0.42 3.00
CA THR A 23 -2.69 -1.01 4.27
C THR A 23 -1.79 -2.21 4.00
N SER A 24 -0.58 -2.20 4.55
CA SER A 24 0.28 -3.38 4.57
C SER A 24 0.11 -4.15 5.87
N PHE A 25 0.24 -5.47 5.81
CA PHE A 25 0.13 -6.32 6.98
C PHE A 25 0.92 -7.63 6.81
N GLY A 26 1.10 -8.35 7.90
CA GLY A 26 1.71 -9.66 7.91
C GLY A 26 0.72 -10.72 8.39
N TYR A 27 0.49 -11.74 7.58
CA TYR A 27 -0.44 -12.83 7.92
C TYR A 27 -0.08 -13.52 9.24
N LEU A 28 1.22 -13.64 9.56
CA LEU A 28 1.68 -14.28 10.78
C LEU A 28 1.40 -13.48 12.07
N HIS A 29 1.08 -12.18 11.92
CA HIS A 29 0.72 -11.32 13.05
C HIS A 29 -0.78 -11.07 13.18
N LEU A 30 -1.59 -11.60 12.27
CA LEU A 30 -3.04 -11.46 12.38
C LEU A 30 -3.59 -12.35 13.50
N HIS A 31 -4.49 -11.79 14.31
CA HIS A 31 -5.26 -12.51 15.33
C HIS A 31 -6.71 -12.74 14.87
N ALA A 32 -7.11 -12.12 13.78
CA ALA A 32 -8.45 -12.18 13.22
C ALA A 32 -8.36 -12.03 11.69
N ALA A 33 -9.38 -11.47 11.06
CA ALA A 33 -9.41 -11.25 9.63
C ALA A 33 -8.35 -10.24 9.18
N PRO A 34 -7.92 -10.30 7.90
CA PRO A 34 -7.10 -9.26 7.29
C PRO A 34 -7.81 -7.89 7.33
N PRO A 35 -7.08 -6.78 7.08
CA PRO A 35 -7.70 -5.46 6.95
C PRO A 35 -8.85 -5.50 5.94
N PRO A 36 -10.00 -4.86 6.24
CA PRO A 36 -11.08 -4.76 5.27
C PRO A 36 -10.59 -4.02 4.02
N ALA A 37 -10.82 -4.59 2.84
CA ALA A 37 -10.38 -3.99 1.60
C ALA A 37 -11.23 -4.44 0.42
N ALA A 38 -11.38 -3.55 -0.57
CA ALA A 38 -11.97 -3.88 -1.84
C ALA A 38 -10.97 -4.66 -2.72
N VAL A 39 -9.67 -4.40 -2.55
CA VAL A 39 -8.58 -5.10 -3.24
C VAL A 39 -7.64 -5.67 -2.18
N LEU A 40 -7.54 -6.99 -2.13
CA LEU A 40 -6.63 -7.70 -1.23
C LEU A 40 -5.57 -8.41 -2.07
N VAL A 41 -4.30 -8.10 -1.80
CA VAL A 41 -3.16 -8.66 -2.51
C VAL A 41 -2.33 -9.50 -1.56
N ASP A 42 -2.28 -10.80 -1.80
CA ASP A 42 -1.47 -11.74 -1.05
C ASP A 42 -0.18 -12.01 -1.82
N VAL A 43 0.94 -11.57 -1.27
CA VAL A 43 2.26 -11.74 -1.89
C VAL A 43 3.14 -12.75 -1.16
N ARG A 44 2.56 -13.59 -0.29
CA ARG A 44 3.33 -14.58 0.47
C ARG A 44 4.10 -15.57 -0.41
N GLU A 45 3.48 -16.01 -1.50
CA GLU A 45 4.07 -16.98 -2.44
C GLU A 45 4.69 -16.32 -3.66
N HIS A 46 4.59 -15.01 -3.76
CA HIS A 46 5.05 -14.24 -4.90
C HIS A 46 6.11 -13.24 -4.44
N LEU A 47 6.88 -12.74 -5.37
CA LEU A 47 8.00 -11.85 -5.14
C LEU A 47 9.10 -12.51 -4.29
N ARG A 48 10.29 -11.97 -4.42
CA ARG A 48 11.46 -12.48 -3.67
C ARG A 48 11.35 -12.07 -2.21
N ASP A 49 11.40 -13.06 -1.31
CA ASP A 49 11.29 -12.81 0.12
C ASP A 49 12.63 -12.37 0.71
N PRO A 50 12.78 -11.11 1.15
CA PRO A 50 14.01 -10.64 1.79
C PRO A 50 14.34 -11.35 3.09
N HIS A 51 13.36 -11.96 3.77
CA HIS A 51 13.57 -12.69 5.02
C HIS A 51 14.50 -13.90 4.86
N THR A 52 14.61 -14.47 3.66
CA THR A 52 15.51 -15.60 3.39
C THR A 52 16.98 -15.21 3.44
N ASP A 53 17.31 -13.92 3.30
CA ASP A 53 18.65 -13.38 3.42
C ASP A 53 18.85 -12.79 4.82
N PRO A 54 19.77 -13.34 5.64
CA PRO A 54 20.02 -12.83 6.99
C PRO A 54 20.34 -11.33 7.05
N ALA A 55 20.96 -10.78 6.00
CA ALA A 55 21.30 -9.35 5.94
C ALA A 55 20.04 -8.46 5.90
N PHE A 56 18.91 -8.97 5.44
CA PHE A 56 17.65 -8.20 5.31
C PHE A 56 16.66 -8.44 6.44
N ARG A 57 16.85 -9.44 7.29
CA ARG A 57 15.86 -9.81 8.32
C ARG A 57 15.52 -8.69 9.28
N ALA A 58 16.53 -7.92 9.71
CA ALA A 58 16.35 -6.81 10.64
C ALA A 58 15.91 -5.52 9.93
N LEU A 59 16.03 -5.44 8.61
CA LEU A 59 15.62 -4.30 7.80
C LEU A 59 14.11 -4.33 7.55
N THR A 60 13.61 -3.23 7.05
CA THR A 60 12.19 -3.09 6.68
C THR A 60 12.04 -2.66 5.22
N GLY A 61 10.81 -2.63 4.73
CA GLY A 61 10.48 -2.10 3.41
C GLY A 61 10.76 -0.60 3.23
N HIS A 62 11.15 0.10 4.30
CA HIS A 62 11.62 1.48 4.20
C HIS A 62 13.13 1.59 3.97
N ASP A 63 13.87 0.50 4.06
CA ASP A 63 15.29 0.46 3.73
C ASP A 63 15.47 0.29 2.22
N VAL A 64 16.35 1.11 1.62
CA VAL A 64 16.57 1.13 0.17
C VAL A 64 16.95 -0.24 -0.38
N ALA A 65 17.80 -0.98 0.33
CA ALA A 65 18.22 -2.32 -0.09
C ALA A 65 17.04 -3.29 -0.19
N VAL A 66 16.08 -3.21 0.72
CA VAL A 66 14.85 -4.03 0.68
C VAL A 66 13.95 -3.57 -0.48
N MET A 67 13.76 -2.26 -0.65
CA MET A 67 12.98 -1.73 -1.77
C MET A 67 13.52 -2.21 -3.11
N GLU A 68 14.83 -2.10 -3.32
CA GLU A 68 15.49 -2.56 -4.55
C GLU A 68 15.30 -4.07 -4.77
N ARG A 69 15.44 -4.88 -3.72
CA ARG A 69 15.26 -6.32 -3.79
C ARG A 69 13.84 -6.69 -4.23
N VAL A 70 12.84 -6.08 -3.61
CA VAL A 70 11.43 -6.37 -3.90
C VAL A 70 11.03 -5.86 -5.28
N LEU A 71 11.36 -4.61 -5.59
CA LEU A 71 10.97 -3.97 -6.86
C LEU A 71 11.69 -4.57 -8.08
N SER A 72 12.88 -5.15 -7.91
CA SER A 72 13.62 -5.83 -8.98
C SER A 72 13.11 -7.26 -9.24
N THR A 73 12.22 -7.78 -8.41
CA THR A 73 11.64 -9.10 -8.62
C THR A 73 10.80 -9.10 -9.90
N PRO A 74 10.98 -10.07 -10.80
CA PRO A 74 10.12 -10.18 -11.98
C PRO A 74 8.65 -10.20 -11.62
N GLY A 75 7.86 -9.38 -12.29
CA GLY A 75 6.42 -9.24 -12.04
C GLY A 75 6.03 -8.20 -11.00
N ALA A 76 6.95 -7.64 -10.22
CA ALA A 76 6.62 -6.64 -9.21
C ALA A 76 6.00 -5.38 -9.82
N GLY A 77 6.59 -4.85 -10.89
CA GLY A 77 6.05 -3.69 -11.59
C GLY A 77 4.67 -3.93 -12.18
N ALA A 78 4.47 -5.08 -12.82
CA ALA A 78 3.17 -5.47 -13.38
C ALA A 78 2.10 -5.64 -12.30
N LEU A 79 2.47 -6.18 -11.14
CA LEU A 79 1.56 -6.31 -10.00
C LEU A 79 1.15 -4.93 -9.48
N ILE A 80 2.10 -4.03 -9.28
CA ILE A 80 1.81 -2.65 -8.87
C ILE A 80 0.86 -1.98 -9.86
N ASP A 81 1.13 -2.08 -11.17
CA ASP A 81 0.27 -1.53 -12.21
C ASP A 81 -1.16 -2.08 -12.13
N ALA A 82 -1.31 -3.38 -11.92
CA ALA A 82 -2.62 -4.03 -11.81
C ALA A 82 -3.40 -3.56 -10.57
N VAL A 83 -2.72 -3.43 -9.44
CA VAL A 83 -3.35 -2.96 -8.19
C VAL A 83 -3.77 -1.49 -8.32
N VAL A 84 -2.90 -0.65 -8.90
CA VAL A 84 -3.22 0.75 -9.20
C VAL A 84 -4.43 0.87 -10.12
N ALA A 85 -4.48 0.07 -11.18
CA ALA A 85 -5.62 0.05 -12.10
C ALA A 85 -6.92 -0.38 -11.41
N ALA A 86 -6.87 -1.40 -10.55
CA ALA A 86 -8.03 -1.84 -9.78
C ALA A 86 -8.55 -0.77 -8.83
N ALA A 87 -7.66 -0.12 -8.09
CA ALA A 87 -8.02 0.98 -7.19
C ALA A 87 -8.62 2.17 -7.96
N ALA A 88 -7.98 2.55 -9.07
CA ALA A 88 -8.46 3.65 -9.92
C ALA A 88 -9.87 3.36 -10.49
N ALA A 89 -10.14 2.12 -10.85
CA ALA A 89 -11.45 1.71 -11.35
C ALA A 89 -12.56 1.88 -10.31
N LEU A 90 -12.24 1.75 -9.02
CA LEU A 90 -13.19 1.86 -7.92
C LEU A 90 -13.41 3.30 -7.45
N LEU A 91 -12.50 4.21 -7.75
CA LEU A 91 -12.52 5.58 -7.25
C LEU A 91 -13.81 6.36 -7.60
N PRO A 92 -14.31 6.36 -8.84
CA PRO A 92 -15.49 7.17 -9.16
C PRO A 92 -16.72 6.83 -8.31
N ALA A 93 -17.03 5.55 -8.14
CA ALA A 93 -18.16 5.11 -7.34
C ALA A 93 -17.94 5.36 -5.83
N ALA A 94 -16.72 5.12 -5.35
CA ALA A 94 -16.36 5.37 -3.96
C ALA A 94 -16.46 6.86 -3.61
N CYS A 95 -15.94 7.73 -4.47
CA CYS A 95 -16.02 9.18 -4.27
C CYS A 95 -17.46 9.67 -4.23
N ARG A 96 -18.32 9.18 -5.13
CA ARG A 96 -19.76 9.53 -5.11
C ARG A 96 -20.46 9.07 -3.82
N ALA A 97 -20.04 7.94 -3.27
CA ALA A 97 -20.60 7.40 -2.03
C ALA A 97 -19.94 7.98 -0.76
N GLY A 98 -18.94 8.85 -0.88
CA GLY A 98 -18.20 9.38 0.25
C GLY A 98 -17.36 8.32 0.98
N ARG A 99 -16.88 7.29 0.28
CA ARG A 99 -16.14 6.17 0.84
C ARG A 99 -14.69 6.17 0.37
N LEU A 100 -13.81 5.62 1.20
CA LEU A 100 -12.43 5.31 0.82
C LEU A 100 -12.38 4.08 -0.10
N VAL A 101 -11.47 4.09 -1.06
CA VAL A 101 -11.00 2.85 -1.69
C VAL A 101 -9.94 2.27 -0.77
N ARG A 102 -10.17 1.05 -0.29
CA ARG A 102 -9.23 0.35 0.59
C ARG A 102 -8.53 -0.75 -0.17
N VAL A 103 -7.20 -0.73 -0.10
CA VAL A 103 -6.33 -1.76 -0.65
C VAL A 103 -5.53 -2.36 0.50
N ALA A 104 -5.47 -3.67 0.59
CA ALA A 104 -4.65 -4.35 1.59
C ALA A 104 -3.61 -5.23 0.88
N VAL A 105 -2.37 -5.15 1.34
CA VAL A 105 -1.25 -5.93 0.82
C VAL A 105 -0.64 -6.73 1.96
N GLY A 106 -0.66 -8.06 1.85
CA GLY A 106 -0.17 -8.96 2.88
C GLY A 106 1.04 -9.79 2.43
N CYS A 107 2.06 -9.83 3.25
CA CYS A 107 3.14 -10.81 3.16
C CYS A 107 3.20 -11.63 4.45
N ALA A 108 4.21 -12.47 4.63
CA ALA A 108 4.27 -13.32 5.82
C ALA A 108 4.40 -12.48 7.10
N GLY A 109 5.43 -11.65 7.20
CA GLY A 109 5.75 -10.90 8.42
C GLY A 109 5.29 -9.44 8.43
N GLY A 110 4.91 -8.87 7.31
CA GLY A 110 4.46 -7.47 7.23
C GLY A 110 5.58 -6.43 7.32
N ARG A 111 6.85 -6.83 7.17
CA ARG A 111 8.01 -5.95 7.30
C ARG A 111 8.62 -5.53 5.97
N HIS A 112 8.55 -6.38 4.95
CA HIS A 112 9.31 -6.23 3.71
C HIS A 112 8.42 -6.05 2.49
N ARG A 113 7.99 -7.15 1.86
CA ARG A 113 7.28 -7.14 0.57
C ARG A 113 6.01 -6.32 0.59
N SER A 114 5.17 -6.51 1.60
CA SER A 114 3.89 -5.78 1.72
C SER A 114 4.10 -4.28 1.89
N VAL A 115 5.10 -3.88 2.66
CA VAL A 115 5.43 -2.46 2.88
C VAL A 115 5.87 -1.81 1.58
N VAL A 116 6.79 -2.45 0.85
CA VAL A 116 7.30 -1.91 -0.43
C VAL A 116 6.18 -1.77 -1.47
N ILE A 117 5.35 -2.79 -1.62
CA ILE A 117 4.25 -2.76 -2.59
C ILE A 117 3.20 -1.73 -2.19
N ALA A 118 2.81 -1.67 -0.91
CA ALA A 118 1.83 -0.68 -0.43
C ALA A 118 2.32 0.76 -0.65
N ASP A 119 3.57 1.06 -0.33
CA ASP A 119 4.14 2.39 -0.55
C ASP A 119 4.20 2.73 -2.04
N ALA A 120 4.57 1.77 -2.89
CA ALA A 120 4.61 1.99 -4.34
C ALA A 120 3.22 2.27 -4.93
N VAL A 121 2.20 1.52 -4.50
CA VAL A 121 0.81 1.75 -4.92
C VAL A 121 0.32 3.12 -4.46
N ALA A 122 0.55 3.48 -3.20
CA ALA A 122 0.15 4.78 -2.66
C ALA A 122 0.84 5.94 -3.40
N ALA A 123 2.13 5.81 -3.71
CA ALA A 123 2.87 6.81 -4.46
C ALA A 123 2.29 7.03 -5.87
N ARG A 124 1.89 5.95 -6.54
CA ARG A 124 1.26 6.00 -7.87
C ARG A 124 -0.12 6.67 -7.85
N LEU A 125 -0.81 6.62 -6.72
CA LEU A 125 -2.14 7.19 -6.52
C LEU A 125 -2.11 8.48 -5.69
N ALA A 126 -0.96 9.10 -5.54
CA ALA A 126 -0.78 10.29 -4.70
C ALA A 126 -1.68 11.47 -5.11
N LEU A 127 -1.97 11.64 -6.40
CA LEU A 127 -2.88 12.68 -6.90
C LEU A 127 -4.34 12.49 -6.39
N TRP A 128 -4.68 11.28 -5.98
CA TRP A 128 -5.98 10.94 -5.38
C TRP A 128 -5.95 10.97 -3.85
N GLY A 129 -4.91 11.58 -3.27
CA GLY A 129 -4.74 11.64 -1.84
C GLY A 129 -4.49 10.28 -1.20
N ALA A 130 -3.82 9.36 -1.91
CA ALA A 130 -3.53 8.04 -1.38
C ALA A 130 -2.52 8.10 -0.23
N GLU A 131 -2.80 7.34 0.82
CA GLU A 131 -1.90 7.16 1.96
C GLU A 131 -1.65 5.67 2.19
N ALA A 132 -0.44 5.36 2.67
CA ALA A 132 -0.10 4.03 3.11
C ALA A 132 -0.06 3.98 4.64
N GLU A 133 -0.58 2.90 5.22
CA GLU A 133 -0.40 2.57 6.62
C GLU A 133 0.14 1.15 6.75
N HIS A 134 0.97 0.93 7.76
CA HIS A 134 1.67 -0.34 7.95
C HIS A 134 1.34 -0.92 9.33
N TRP A 135 0.61 -2.02 9.36
CA TRP A 135 0.14 -2.62 10.60
C TRP A 135 1.25 -3.33 11.37
N HIS A 136 2.21 -3.94 10.66
CA HIS A 136 3.18 -4.83 11.29
C HIS A 136 4.65 -4.46 10.97
N LEU A 137 4.90 -3.25 10.50
CA LEU A 137 6.23 -2.79 10.09
C LEU A 137 7.28 -2.95 11.21
N HIS A 138 6.88 -2.68 12.45
CA HIS A 138 7.77 -2.71 13.61
C HIS A 138 7.56 -3.94 14.50
N LYS A 139 6.77 -4.92 14.07
CA LYS A 139 6.60 -6.15 14.81
C LYS A 139 7.87 -7.01 14.73
N PRO A 140 8.13 -7.84 15.74
CA PRO A 140 9.29 -8.75 15.72
C PRO A 140 9.27 -9.68 14.52
N VAL A 141 10.45 -10.05 14.04
CA VAL A 141 10.59 -11.08 13.00
C VAL A 141 10.04 -12.40 13.53
N VAL A 142 9.13 -13.01 12.78
CA VAL A 142 8.56 -14.31 13.14
C VAL A 142 9.52 -15.41 12.67
N THR A 143 9.99 -16.21 13.59
CA THR A 143 10.75 -17.43 13.29
C THR A 143 9.78 -18.56 12.98
N ARG A 144 10.00 -19.22 11.84
CA ARG A 144 9.25 -20.41 11.43
C ARG A 144 9.94 -21.69 11.87
#